data_f1e7e76fad870b5d8c9d231a6224f3f0
#
_entry.id   f1e7e76fad870b5d8c9d231a6224f3f0
#
_cell.length_a   1.000
_cell.length_b   1.000
_cell.length_c   1.000
_cell.angle_alpha   90.00
_cell.angle_beta   90.00
_cell.angle_gamma   90.00
#
_symmetry.space_group_name_H-M   'P 1'
#
loop_
_entity.id
_entity.type
_entity.pdbx_description
1 polymer ?
#
loop_
_entity_poly.entity_id
_entity_poly.type
_entity_poly.pdbx_seq_one_letter_code
_entity_poly.pdbx_strand_id
1 'polypeptide(L)'
;MNGCGTGKTADIQNPYSLTGDNSSVSNQFFARNLCVTNDINFGTDQVHADYAEGAGVFDLTTKEVLYSQNLFEKLYPASTTKILTAYIIIRNCDLDDKVTVSADAIANMADSSKCGLAAGDVLTVRDLLYGLLLVSGNDAANVLAEYY
;
A
#
# COMPACT_ATOMS: atom_id res chain seq x y z
N MET A 1 10.04 -6.14 24.28
CA MET A 1 9.15 -5.74 23.18
C MET A 1 9.60 -4.37 22.73
N ASN A 2 10.43 -4.30 21.71
CA ASN A 2 10.81 -3.03 21.07
C ASN A 2 9.91 -2.89 19.84
N GLY A 3 8.71 -2.34 20.05
CA GLY A 3 7.82 -2.03 18.94
C GLY A 3 8.43 -0.98 18.05
N CYS A 4 8.12 -1.03 16.78
CA CYS A 4 8.45 -0.06 15.71
C CYS A 4 7.79 1.31 15.97
N GLY A 5 7.93 1.87 17.13
CA GLY A 5 7.07 2.94 17.61
C GLY A 5 7.72 4.25 18.05
N THR A 6 8.86 4.63 17.48
CA THR A 6 9.30 6.04 17.53
C THR A 6 9.79 6.46 16.16
N GLY A 7 8.95 6.24 15.15
CA GLY A 7 9.13 6.87 13.86
C GLY A 7 9.22 8.37 14.10
N LYS A 8 10.31 9.00 13.63
CA LYS A 8 10.34 10.43 13.43
C LYS A 8 9.04 10.77 12.72
N THR A 9 8.15 11.47 13.41
CA THR A 9 6.99 12.09 12.78
C THR A 9 7.57 12.94 11.65
N ALA A 10 7.49 12.40 10.42
CA ALA A 10 7.66 13.25 9.28
C ALA A 10 6.62 14.34 9.47
N ASP A 11 7.07 15.57 9.58
CA ASP A 11 6.22 16.73 9.68
C ASP A 11 5.34 16.72 8.42
N ILE A 12 4.18 16.07 8.52
CA ILE A 12 3.18 16.11 7.48
C ILE A 12 2.61 17.51 7.58
N GLN A 13 3.29 18.44 6.93
CA GLN A 13 2.76 19.78 6.75
C GLN A 13 1.43 19.61 6.05
N ASN A 14 0.37 19.94 6.76
CA ASN A 14 -0.97 19.95 6.20
C ASN A 14 -0.96 20.91 4.99
N PRO A 15 -1.07 20.42 3.74
CA PRO A 15 -1.03 21.27 2.57
C PRO A 15 -2.20 22.25 2.50
N TYR A 16 -3.15 22.14 3.42
CA TYR A 16 -4.35 22.98 3.54
C TYR A 16 -4.28 23.94 4.73
N SER A 17 -3.13 24.08 5.43
CA SER A 17 -3.01 25.10 6.46
C SER A 17 -2.94 26.49 5.82
N LEU A 18 -4.06 27.19 5.83
CA LEU A 18 -4.19 28.61 5.48
C LEU A 18 -3.61 29.48 6.61
N THR A 19 -2.32 29.38 6.87
CA THR A 19 -1.64 30.39 7.66
C THR A 19 -1.20 31.49 6.69
N GLY A 20 -1.87 32.62 6.78
CA GLY A 20 -1.65 33.74 5.89
C GLY A 20 -0.26 34.34 6.06
N ASP A 21 0.60 34.06 5.10
CA ASP A 21 1.69 34.91 4.67
C ASP A 21 1.65 35.02 3.16
N ASN A 22 1.39 36.25 2.71
CA ASN A 22 1.22 36.64 1.31
C ASN A 22 2.55 36.67 0.54
N SER A 23 3.40 35.67 0.68
CA SER A 23 4.60 35.54 -0.13
C SER A 23 4.50 34.27 -0.98
N SER A 24 4.13 34.44 -2.24
CA SER A 24 4.21 33.47 -3.33
C SER A 24 3.75 32.05 -2.94
N VAL A 25 2.44 31.88 -2.74
CA VAL A 25 1.81 30.56 -2.74
C VAL A 25 1.94 30.01 -4.16
N SER A 26 3.03 29.27 -4.41
CA SER A 26 3.01 28.33 -5.51
C SER A 26 1.95 27.31 -5.10
N ASN A 27 0.79 27.32 -5.76
CA ASN A 27 -0.23 26.30 -5.62
C ASN A 27 0.37 24.95 -6.05
N GLN A 28 1.11 24.32 -5.13
CA GLN A 28 1.55 22.93 -5.32
C GLN A 28 0.32 22.07 -5.08
N PHE A 29 -0.33 21.69 -6.16
CA PHE A 29 -1.41 20.71 -6.08
C PHE A 29 -0.93 19.47 -5.36
N PHE A 30 -1.72 18.98 -4.42
CA PHE A 30 -1.47 17.75 -3.66
C PHE A 30 -1.05 16.58 -4.55
N ALA A 31 -1.56 16.50 -5.76
CA ALA A 31 -1.33 15.45 -6.74
C ALA A 31 -0.36 15.84 -7.87
N ARG A 32 0.55 16.79 -7.65
CA ARG A 32 1.47 17.29 -8.69
C ARG A 32 2.22 16.20 -9.47
N ASN A 33 2.51 15.08 -8.81
CA ASN A 33 3.23 13.95 -9.39
C ASN A 33 2.32 12.78 -9.77
N LEU A 34 1.01 12.93 -9.64
CA LEU A 34 0.03 11.93 -9.98
C LEU A 34 -0.74 12.38 -11.23
N CYS A 35 -1.18 11.40 -12.01
CA CYS A 35 -2.18 11.64 -13.05
C CYS A 35 -3.52 11.88 -12.35
N VAL A 36 -4.21 12.95 -12.75
CA VAL A 36 -5.54 13.28 -12.23
C VAL A 36 -6.56 12.91 -13.30
N THR A 37 -7.55 12.12 -12.90
CA THR A 37 -8.67 11.75 -13.77
C THR A 37 -9.99 12.05 -13.06
N ASN A 38 -11.08 12.01 -13.81
CA ASN A 38 -12.45 12.08 -13.32
C ASN A 38 -13.11 10.69 -13.38
N ASP A 39 -14.40 10.63 -13.10
CA ASP A 39 -15.23 9.42 -13.11
C ASP A 39 -15.70 9.01 -14.52
N ILE A 40 -15.26 9.72 -15.58
CA ILE A 40 -15.63 9.44 -16.96
C ILE A 40 -14.68 8.37 -17.52
N ASN A 41 -15.26 7.33 -18.10
CA ASN A 41 -14.50 6.33 -18.84
C ASN A 41 -13.88 6.95 -20.10
N PHE A 42 -12.62 6.62 -20.37
CA PHE A 42 -11.86 7.14 -21.51
C PHE A 42 -11.16 6.00 -22.25
N GLY A 43 -11.25 6.02 -23.59
CA GLY A 43 -10.62 5.00 -24.44
C GLY A 43 -11.37 3.68 -24.51
N THR A 44 -12.51 3.54 -23.82
CA THR A 44 -13.31 2.30 -23.78
C THR A 44 -13.99 1.98 -25.10
N ASP A 45 -14.12 2.94 -26.01
CA ASP A 45 -14.67 2.72 -27.37
C ASP A 45 -13.71 1.95 -28.26
N GLN A 46 -12.43 1.98 -27.95
CA GLN A 46 -11.36 1.35 -28.73
C GLN A 46 -10.89 0.02 -28.11
N VAL A 47 -10.79 0.01 -26.79
CA VAL A 47 -10.34 -1.14 -26.00
C VAL A 47 -11.24 -1.25 -24.77
N HIS A 48 -11.67 -2.45 -24.45
CA HIS A 48 -12.42 -2.73 -23.23
C HIS A 48 -11.71 -3.80 -22.42
N ALA A 49 -11.54 -3.56 -21.10
CA ALA A 49 -10.93 -4.53 -20.20
C ALA A 49 -12.01 -5.51 -19.68
N ASP A 50 -12.41 -6.47 -20.51
CA ASP A 50 -13.58 -7.34 -20.28
C ASP A 50 -13.53 -8.14 -18.97
N TYR A 51 -12.33 -8.43 -18.47
CA TYR A 51 -12.12 -9.22 -17.25
C TYR A 51 -11.76 -8.38 -16.02
N ALA A 52 -11.68 -7.05 -16.16
CA ALA A 52 -11.37 -6.15 -15.08
C ALA A 52 -12.61 -5.35 -14.67
N GLU A 53 -12.92 -5.33 -13.40
CA GLU A 53 -14.00 -4.49 -12.85
C GLU A 53 -13.64 -3.00 -12.94
N GLY A 54 -12.35 -2.67 -12.80
CA GLY A 54 -11.80 -1.33 -13.03
C GLY A 54 -10.41 -1.42 -13.64
N ALA A 55 -10.07 -0.50 -14.53
CA ALA A 55 -8.78 -0.46 -15.20
C ALA A 55 -8.34 0.96 -15.53
N GLY A 56 -7.03 1.22 -15.49
CA GLY A 56 -6.47 2.52 -15.84
C GLY A 56 -5.05 2.41 -16.39
N VAL A 57 -4.74 3.25 -17.37
CA VAL A 57 -3.39 3.40 -17.92
C VAL A 57 -3.03 4.88 -17.91
N PHE A 58 -1.86 5.17 -17.32
CA PHE A 58 -1.39 6.53 -17.10
C PHE A 58 0.02 6.71 -17.63
N ASP A 59 0.27 7.79 -18.35
CA ASP A 59 1.64 8.22 -18.66
C ASP A 59 2.15 9.09 -17.49
N LEU A 60 3.13 8.57 -16.75
CA LEU A 60 3.70 9.29 -15.61
C LEU A 60 4.64 10.43 -16.03
N THR A 61 5.06 10.48 -17.30
CA THR A 61 5.92 11.54 -17.82
C THR A 61 5.08 12.75 -18.23
N THR A 62 4.06 12.52 -19.07
CA THR A 62 3.16 13.57 -19.54
C THR A 62 2.05 13.89 -18.55
N LYS A 63 1.81 13.00 -17.57
CA LYS A 63 0.71 13.08 -16.60
C LYS A 63 -0.68 12.93 -17.24
N GLU A 64 -0.73 12.23 -18.35
CA GLU A 64 -1.97 12.01 -19.10
C GLU A 64 -2.60 10.67 -18.72
N VAL A 65 -3.92 10.64 -18.74
CA VAL A 65 -4.72 9.42 -18.66
C VAL A 65 -4.90 8.89 -20.08
N LEU A 66 -4.32 7.73 -20.36
CA LEU A 66 -4.42 7.08 -21.67
C LEU A 66 -5.65 6.18 -21.77
N TYR A 67 -6.09 5.63 -20.63
CA TYR A 67 -7.26 4.77 -20.53
C TYR A 67 -7.85 4.86 -19.12
N SER A 68 -9.17 4.89 -19.00
CA SER A 68 -9.86 4.78 -17.74
C SER A 68 -11.19 4.04 -17.89
N GLN A 69 -11.40 3.06 -17.00
CA GLN A 69 -12.64 2.30 -16.89
C GLN A 69 -12.93 2.09 -15.40
N ASN A 70 -14.06 2.62 -14.93
CA ASN A 70 -14.56 2.43 -13.56
C ASN A 70 -13.53 2.75 -12.45
N LEU A 71 -12.68 3.77 -12.64
CA LEU A 71 -11.56 4.06 -11.73
C LEU A 71 -12.01 4.48 -10.33
N PHE A 72 -13.23 4.99 -10.18
CA PHE A 72 -13.78 5.48 -8.91
C PHE A 72 -14.79 4.51 -8.28
N GLU A 73 -15.01 3.36 -8.91
CA GLU A 73 -15.85 2.33 -8.31
C GLU A 73 -15.19 1.71 -7.07
N LYS A 74 -16.02 1.36 -6.09
CA LYS A 74 -15.55 0.67 -4.88
C LYS A 74 -15.37 -0.80 -5.19
N LEU A 75 -14.12 -1.21 -5.31
CA LEU A 75 -13.74 -2.58 -5.65
C LEU A 75 -13.07 -3.27 -4.45
N TYR A 76 -13.09 -4.59 -4.47
CA TYR A 76 -12.34 -5.40 -3.50
C TYR A 76 -10.89 -5.56 -3.99
N PRO A 77 -9.91 -4.91 -3.33
CA PRO A 77 -8.53 -4.93 -3.81
C PRO A 77 -7.84 -6.28 -3.61
N ALA A 78 -8.44 -7.19 -2.84
CA ALA A 78 -7.86 -8.48 -2.50
C ALA A 78 -6.38 -8.32 -2.05
N SER A 79 -5.50 -9.18 -2.54
CA SER A 79 -4.08 -9.17 -2.14
C SER A 79 -3.28 -7.97 -2.61
N THR A 80 -3.82 -7.09 -3.48
CA THR A 80 -3.12 -5.83 -3.80
C THR A 80 -2.99 -4.92 -2.58
N THR A 81 -3.81 -5.10 -1.55
CA THR A 81 -3.68 -4.44 -0.24
C THR A 81 -2.29 -4.66 0.38
N LYS A 82 -1.65 -5.80 0.12
CA LYS A 82 -0.32 -6.14 0.65
C LYS A 82 0.79 -5.20 0.16
N ILE A 83 0.59 -4.53 -0.97
CA ILE A 83 1.50 -3.49 -1.46
C ILE A 83 1.55 -2.32 -0.47
N LEU A 84 0.39 -1.90 0.03
CA LEU A 84 0.32 -0.84 1.06
C LEU A 84 0.94 -1.31 2.38
N THR A 85 0.65 -2.54 2.81
CA THR A 85 1.27 -3.12 4.01
C THR A 85 2.78 -3.12 3.88
N ALA A 86 3.34 -3.63 2.77
CA ALA A 86 4.78 -3.64 2.53
C ALA A 86 5.37 -2.21 2.53
N TYR A 87 4.70 -1.26 1.89
CA TYR A 87 5.13 0.13 1.86
C TYR A 87 5.24 0.74 3.27
N ILE A 88 4.23 0.52 4.12
CA ILE A 88 4.22 1.02 5.51
C ILE A 88 5.39 0.41 6.29
N ILE A 89 5.57 -0.91 6.22
CA ILE A 89 6.64 -1.62 6.94
C ILE A 89 8.03 -1.14 6.47
N ILE A 90 8.28 -1.07 5.16
CA ILE A 90 9.57 -0.62 4.61
C ILE A 90 9.90 0.82 5.01
N ARG A 91 8.89 1.66 5.16
CA ARG A 91 9.09 3.08 5.51
C ARG A 91 9.36 3.29 7.00
N ASN A 92 8.89 2.41 7.87
CA ASN A 92 8.84 2.67 9.30
C ASN A 92 9.60 1.66 10.17
N CYS A 93 10.00 0.50 9.62
CA CYS A 93 10.65 -0.56 10.38
C CYS A 93 12.07 -0.82 9.88
N ASP A 94 12.93 -1.36 10.75
CA ASP A 94 14.22 -1.90 10.34
C ASP A 94 13.99 -3.28 9.72
N LEU A 95 14.51 -3.47 8.50
CA LEU A 95 14.30 -4.71 7.76
C LEU A 95 15.09 -5.90 8.33
N ASP A 96 16.11 -5.64 9.13
CA ASP A 96 16.98 -6.65 9.73
C ASP A 96 16.56 -6.99 11.17
N ASP A 97 15.54 -6.30 11.70
CA ASP A 97 14.93 -6.63 12.99
C ASP A 97 14.34 -8.05 12.98
N LYS A 98 14.53 -8.75 14.10
CA LYS A 98 14.00 -10.11 14.29
C LYS A 98 12.65 -10.07 14.95
N VAL A 99 11.69 -10.71 14.31
CA VAL A 99 10.31 -10.83 14.78
C VAL A 99 10.02 -12.28 15.12
N THR A 100 9.44 -12.50 16.29
CA THR A 100 8.97 -13.84 16.70
C THR A 100 7.50 -13.98 16.32
N VAL A 101 7.18 -15.03 15.60
CA VAL A 101 5.80 -15.34 15.19
C VAL A 101 4.96 -15.71 16.41
N SER A 102 3.92 -14.97 16.68
CA SER A 102 2.96 -15.27 17.73
C SER A 102 1.97 -16.36 17.29
N ALA A 103 1.38 -17.07 18.25
CA ALA A 103 0.32 -18.03 17.97
C ALA A 103 -0.95 -17.31 17.43
N ASP A 104 -1.19 -16.09 17.89
CA ASP A 104 -2.37 -15.31 17.51
C ASP A 104 -2.30 -14.83 16.05
N ALA A 105 -1.12 -14.41 15.58
CA ALA A 105 -0.91 -13.97 14.20
C ALA A 105 -1.26 -15.05 13.16
N ILE A 106 -1.08 -16.33 13.52
CA ILE A 106 -1.33 -17.46 12.62
C ILE A 106 -2.62 -18.21 12.93
N ALA A 107 -3.40 -17.75 13.93
CA ALA A 107 -4.66 -18.39 14.29
C ALA A 107 -5.74 -18.18 13.21
N ASN A 108 -6.66 -19.14 13.10
CA ASN A 108 -7.87 -19.05 12.26
C ASN A 108 -7.64 -18.71 10.77
N MET A 109 -6.55 -19.21 10.21
CA MET A 109 -6.15 -18.94 8.82
C MET A 109 -6.49 -20.08 7.85
N ALA A 110 -7.59 -20.82 8.11
CA ALA A 110 -8.08 -21.81 7.14
C ALA A 110 -8.39 -21.13 5.80
N ASP A 111 -8.18 -21.81 4.71
CA ASP A 111 -8.54 -21.38 3.34
C ASP A 111 -7.87 -20.06 2.85
N SER A 112 -6.79 -19.63 3.48
CA SER A 112 -6.05 -18.44 3.06
C SER A 112 -4.65 -18.77 2.53
N SER A 113 -4.12 -17.90 1.65
CA SER A 113 -2.72 -18.01 1.21
C SER A 113 -1.78 -17.80 2.40
N LYS A 114 -0.82 -18.71 2.59
CA LYS A 114 0.14 -18.71 3.69
C LYS A 114 1.54 -19.02 3.19
N CYS A 115 2.55 -18.47 3.82
CA CYS A 115 3.94 -18.91 3.63
C CYS A 115 4.32 -20.06 4.55
N GLY A 116 3.47 -20.42 5.52
CA GLY A 116 3.64 -21.59 6.36
C GLY A 116 4.42 -21.33 7.63
N LEU A 117 4.26 -20.14 8.23
CA LEU A 117 4.89 -19.79 9.49
C LEU A 117 4.32 -20.61 10.66
N ALA A 118 5.19 -20.95 11.61
CA ALA A 118 4.82 -21.62 12.85
C ALA A 118 5.03 -20.70 14.05
N ALA A 119 4.20 -20.87 15.10
CA ALA A 119 4.38 -20.10 16.33
C ALA A 119 5.76 -20.38 16.94
N GLY A 120 6.48 -19.32 17.28
CA GLY A 120 7.84 -19.39 17.79
C GLY A 120 8.94 -19.29 16.73
N ASP A 121 8.61 -19.30 15.45
CA ASP A 121 9.58 -18.99 14.41
C ASP A 121 10.14 -17.57 14.60
N VAL A 122 11.42 -17.40 14.28
CA VAL A 122 12.10 -16.10 14.36
C VAL A 122 12.63 -15.76 13.00
N LEU A 123 12.06 -14.72 12.38
CA LEU A 123 12.41 -14.26 11.04
C LEU A 123 12.75 -12.77 11.07
N THR A 124 13.47 -12.31 10.05
CA THR A 124 13.64 -10.87 9.85
C THR A 124 12.39 -10.23 9.25
N VAL A 125 12.21 -8.93 9.46
CA VAL A 125 11.17 -8.15 8.78
C VAL A 125 11.29 -8.34 7.27
N ARG A 126 12.50 -8.41 6.75
CA ARG A 126 12.80 -8.67 5.32
C ARG A 126 12.25 -10.03 4.86
N ASP A 127 12.48 -11.10 5.62
CA ASP A 127 11.97 -12.43 5.30
C ASP A 127 10.44 -12.46 5.30
N LEU A 128 9.83 -11.79 6.27
CA LEU A 128 8.37 -11.65 6.35
C LEU A 128 7.80 -10.88 5.15
N LEU A 129 8.50 -9.84 4.66
CA LEU A 129 8.11 -9.12 3.44
C LEU A 129 8.19 -10.02 2.19
N TYR A 130 9.17 -10.91 2.10
CA TYR A 130 9.20 -11.92 1.02
C TYR A 130 8.02 -12.88 1.12
N GLY A 131 7.69 -13.38 2.32
CA GLY A 131 6.49 -14.20 2.54
C GLY A 131 5.20 -13.45 2.20
N LEU A 132 5.13 -12.17 2.53
CA LEU A 132 4.00 -11.30 2.21
C LEU A 132 3.77 -11.15 0.70
N LEU A 133 4.84 -10.86 -0.06
CA LEU A 133 4.72 -10.42 -1.45
C LEU A 133 4.85 -11.55 -2.47
N LEU A 134 5.69 -12.57 -2.23
CA LEU A 134 5.95 -13.63 -3.22
C LEU A 134 4.85 -14.69 -3.24
N VAL A 135 4.36 -15.09 -2.05
CA VAL A 135 3.30 -16.10 -1.93
C VAL A 135 1.99 -15.54 -1.41
N SER A 136 1.94 -14.21 -1.26
CA SER A 136 0.75 -13.53 -0.73
C SER A 136 0.35 -14.02 0.67
N GLY A 137 1.35 -14.31 1.54
CA GLY A 137 1.14 -14.90 2.86
C GLY A 137 0.35 -13.99 3.80
N ASN A 138 -0.82 -14.44 4.23
CA ASN A 138 -1.63 -13.74 5.22
C ASN A 138 -1.04 -13.89 6.63
N ASP A 139 -0.38 -15.03 6.90
CA ASP A 139 0.39 -15.26 8.12
C ASP A 139 1.50 -14.20 8.27
N ALA A 140 2.29 -13.97 7.22
CA ALA A 140 3.31 -12.94 7.22
C ALA A 140 2.70 -11.53 7.38
N ALA A 141 1.54 -11.27 6.78
CA ALA A 141 0.84 -10.00 6.94
C ALA A 141 0.46 -9.74 8.39
N ASN A 142 -0.11 -10.73 9.07
CA ASN A 142 -0.52 -10.61 10.47
C ASN A 142 0.69 -10.43 11.40
N VAL A 143 1.77 -11.19 11.19
CA VAL A 143 3.00 -11.06 11.99
C VAL A 143 3.60 -9.66 11.83
N LEU A 144 3.62 -9.12 10.61
CA LEU A 144 4.08 -7.75 10.36
C LEU A 144 3.18 -6.69 11.00
N ALA A 145 1.86 -6.93 11.02
CA ALA A 145 0.91 -6.02 11.65
C ALA A 145 1.01 -6.03 13.19
N GLU A 146 1.27 -7.18 13.81
CA GLU A 146 1.51 -7.24 15.26
C GLU A 146 2.85 -6.60 15.66
N TYR A 147 3.85 -6.68 14.78
CA TYR A 147 5.16 -6.11 15.02
C TYR A 147 5.15 -4.59 14.93
N TYR A 148 4.40 -4.01 13.96
CA TYR A 148 4.30 -2.56 13.71
C TYR A 148 3.56 -1.83 14.81
#